data_6596c3b5931bcfcaf8d89666f9741969
#
_entry.id   6596c3b5931bcfcaf8d89666f9741969
#
_cell.length_a   1.000
_cell.length_b   1.000
_cell.length_c   1.000
_cell.angle_alpha   90.00
_cell.angle_beta   90.00
_cell.angle_gamma   90.00
#
_symmetry.space_group_name_H-M   'P 1'
#
loop_
_entity.id
_entity.type
_entity.pdbx_description
1 polymer ?
#
loop_
_entity_poly.entity_id
_entity_poly.type
_entity_poly.pdbx_seq_one_letter_code
_entity_poly.pdbx_strand_id
1 'polypeptide(L)'
;KEAGTGVTVIYFPDGATAGCDISGGGPASRETPLTMPMTADNPINAIVLSGGSAYGLAASDGVMTCLEEHGIGYNTGVSLVPLVCQSCIFDLGYGSSKVRPDSTMGYEACIQALMKAGVVNTDASTAANSDSSEPIQGCIGAGTGATVGKIMGMKQAEKSGLGIYSVKTGTFTMTAIVVVNALGDISDYETGKKLAGLKNADRTEYVSCEEALYQFM
;
A
#
# COMPACT_ATOMS: atom_id res chain seq x y z
N LYS A 1 7.59 -2.40 12.17
CA LYS A 1 7.05 -1.13 12.70
C LYS A 1 8.17 -0.17 13.16
N GLU A 2 9.22 -0.67 13.81
CA GLU A 2 10.32 0.15 14.34
C GLU A 2 11.07 0.94 13.25
N ALA A 3 11.18 0.37 12.06
CA ALA A 3 11.86 1.00 10.93
C ALA A 3 11.02 2.06 10.18
N GLY A 4 9.74 2.20 10.49
CA GLY A 4 8.86 3.19 9.88
C GLY A 4 8.45 2.90 8.44
N THR A 5 8.41 1.62 8.03
CA THR A 5 8.00 1.18 6.69
C THR A 5 7.28 -0.18 6.75
N GLY A 6 6.67 -0.63 5.67
CA GLY A 6 5.99 -1.91 5.63
C GLY A 6 5.37 -2.27 4.27
N VAL A 7 4.73 -3.43 4.23
CA VAL A 7 4.11 -4.04 3.04
C VAL A 7 2.66 -4.39 3.33
N THR A 8 1.78 -4.16 2.37
CA THR A 8 0.40 -4.65 2.35
C THR A 8 0.20 -5.46 1.07
N VAL A 9 -0.32 -6.68 1.21
CA VAL A 9 -0.68 -7.55 0.09
C VAL A 9 -2.19 -7.67 0.01
N ILE A 10 -2.73 -7.46 -1.18
CA ILE A 10 -4.13 -7.68 -1.53
C ILE A 10 -4.14 -8.89 -2.46
N TYR A 11 -4.59 -10.02 -1.95
CA TYR A 11 -4.64 -11.29 -2.67
C TYR A 11 -6.02 -11.50 -3.31
N PHE A 12 -6.06 -11.99 -4.54
CA PHE A 12 -7.27 -12.33 -5.28
C PHE A 12 -7.34 -13.85 -5.50
N PRO A 13 -8.15 -14.59 -4.73
CA PRO A 13 -8.23 -16.05 -4.81
C PRO A 13 -8.56 -16.59 -6.20
N ASP A 14 -9.47 -15.91 -6.90
CA ASP A 14 -9.93 -16.30 -8.25
C ASP A 14 -9.24 -15.48 -9.35
N GLY A 15 -8.22 -14.70 -8.98
CA GLY A 15 -7.66 -13.67 -9.85
C GLY A 15 -8.58 -12.45 -9.99
N ALA A 16 -8.08 -11.37 -10.56
CA ALA A 16 -8.86 -10.16 -10.82
C ALA A 16 -8.50 -9.54 -12.16
N THR A 17 -9.51 -9.10 -12.91
CA THR A 17 -9.30 -8.20 -14.05
C THR A 17 -8.84 -6.86 -13.54
N ALA A 18 -7.72 -6.36 -14.06
CA ALA A 18 -7.07 -5.17 -13.57
C ALA A 18 -6.99 -4.07 -14.63
N GLY A 19 -7.10 -2.83 -14.18
CA GLY A 19 -6.78 -1.62 -14.92
C GLY A 19 -5.94 -0.70 -14.06
N CYS A 20 -5.08 0.11 -14.67
CA CYS A 20 -4.18 1.00 -13.95
C CYS A 20 -4.15 2.39 -14.59
N ASP A 21 -4.18 3.40 -13.73
CA ASP A 21 -3.77 4.75 -14.08
C ASP A 21 -2.52 5.12 -13.26
N ILE A 22 -1.51 5.67 -13.94
CA ILE A 22 -0.25 6.06 -13.32
C ILE A 22 -0.07 7.55 -13.53
N SER A 23 -0.29 8.32 -12.47
CA SER A 23 -0.18 9.77 -12.48
C SER A 23 1.00 10.26 -11.62
N GLY A 24 1.54 11.42 -11.98
CA GLY A 24 2.64 12.07 -11.26
C GLY A 24 4.01 11.87 -11.90
N GLY A 25 4.99 12.65 -11.44
CA GLY A 25 6.32 12.76 -12.04
C GLY A 25 7.33 11.69 -11.65
N GLY A 26 7.03 10.85 -10.64
CA GLY A 26 7.99 9.86 -10.14
C GLY A 26 7.31 8.59 -9.60
N PRO A 27 6.49 7.89 -10.42
CA PRO A 27 5.81 6.68 -9.97
C PRO A 27 6.82 5.55 -9.76
N ALA A 28 6.76 4.92 -8.57
CA ALA A 28 7.46 3.68 -8.28
C ALA A 28 6.45 2.54 -8.41
N SER A 29 6.46 1.83 -9.54
CA SER A 29 5.51 0.75 -9.83
C SER A 29 6.18 -0.43 -10.53
N ARG A 30 5.55 -1.61 -10.45
CA ARG A 30 6.03 -2.86 -11.06
C ARG A 30 4.85 -3.58 -11.71
N GLU A 31 5.11 -4.17 -12.89
CA GLU A 31 4.17 -5.00 -13.69
C GLU A 31 2.84 -4.32 -14.06
N THR A 32 2.75 -3.00 -13.92
CA THR A 32 1.58 -2.22 -14.34
C THR A 32 1.27 -2.34 -15.83
N PRO A 33 2.23 -2.57 -16.76
CA PRO A 33 1.91 -2.83 -18.15
C PRO A 33 0.99 -4.05 -18.38
N LEU A 34 0.95 -5.03 -17.47
CA LEU A 34 0.02 -6.17 -17.55
C LEU A 34 -1.46 -5.74 -17.55
N THR A 35 -1.75 -4.57 -17.01
CA THR A 35 -3.12 -4.04 -16.85
C THR A 35 -3.56 -3.17 -18.03
N MET A 36 -2.72 -3.00 -19.05
CA MET A 36 -3.04 -2.18 -20.22
C MET A 36 -3.99 -2.94 -21.19
N PRO A 37 -4.92 -2.25 -21.87
CA PRO A 37 -5.89 -2.87 -22.76
C PRO A 37 -5.29 -3.66 -23.94
N MET A 38 -4.02 -3.40 -24.27
CA MET A 38 -3.30 -4.05 -25.38
C MET A 38 -2.59 -5.33 -24.98
N THR A 39 -2.62 -5.70 -23.70
CA THR A 39 -1.99 -6.95 -23.21
C THR A 39 -2.99 -8.10 -23.19
N ALA A 40 -2.48 -9.33 -22.98
CA ALA A 40 -3.35 -10.49 -22.80
C ALA A 40 -4.24 -10.31 -21.57
N ASP A 41 -5.50 -10.77 -21.66
CA ASP A 41 -6.46 -10.74 -20.56
C ASP A 41 -6.13 -11.84 -19.53
N ASN A 42 -5.09 -11.61 -18.76
CA ASN A 42 -4.67 -12.51 -17.69
C ASN A 42 -5.04 -11.88 -16.34
N PRO A 43 -5.84 -12.58 -15.51
CA PRO A 43 -6.17 -12.12 -14.18
C PRO A 43 -4.92 -11.98 -13.31
N ILE A 44 -4.76 -10.82 -12.62
CA ILE A 44 -3.69 -10.66 -11.64
C ILE A 44 -4.00 -11.45 -10.37
N ASN A 45 -2.96 -11.93 -9.70
CA ASN A 45 -3.09 -12.72 -8.46
C ASN A 45 -3.00 -11.85 -7.21
N ALA A 46 -2.25 -10.75 -7.26
CA ALA A 46 -2.11 -9.84 -6.13
C ALA A 46 -1.77 -8.41 -6.54
N ILE A 47 -2.11 -7.48 -5.66
CA ILE A 47 -1.56 -6.11 -5.64
C ILE A 47 -0.74 -5.95 -4.37
N VAL A 48 0.45 -5.36 -4.52
CA VAL A 48 1.34 -5.03 -3.40
C VAL A 48 1.42 -3.52 -3.25
N LEU A 49 1.16 -3.03 -2.05
CA LEU A 49 1.44 -1.66 -1.64
C LEU A 49 2.59 -1.69 -0.65
N SER A 50 3.60 -0.83 -0.81
CA SER A 50 4.74 -0.81 0.10
C SER A 50 5.30 0.59 0.33
N GLY A 51 6.07 0.75 1.40
CA GLY A 51 6.99 1.87 1.56
C GLY A 51 8.29 1.65 0.80
N GLY A 52 9.33 2.41 1.15
CA GLY A 52 10.69 2.24 0.64
C GLY A 52 10.96 2.90 -0.71
N SER A 53 10.00 3.66 -1.29
CA SER A 53 10.15 4.21 -2.63
C SER A 53 10.48 3.09 -3.66
N ALA A 54 11.26 3.37 -4.68
CA ALA A 54 11.66 2.37 -5.68
C ALA A 54 12.38 1.14 -5.09
N TYR A 55 13.05 1.27 -3.96
CA TYR A 55 13.66 0.12 -3.27
C TYR A 55 12.63 -0.89 -2.77
N GLY A 56 11.44 -0.41 -2.37
CA GLY A 56 10.36 -1.25 -1.87
C GLY A 56 9.74 -2.17 -2.94
N LEU A 57 10.06 -1.95 -4.23
CA LEU A 57 9.65 -2.84 -5.34
C LEU A 57 10.19 -4.27 -5.16
N ALA A 58 11.24 -4.46 -4.38
CA ALA A 58 11.77 -5.78 -4.04
C ALA A 58 10.78 -6.66 -3.25
N ALA A 59 9.77 -6.07 -2.60
CA ALA A 59 8.76 -6.83 -1.88
C ALA A 59 7.97 -7.80 -2.76
N SER A 60 7.69 -7.43 -4.01
CA SER A 60 6.97 -8.31 -4.94
C SER A 60 7.72 -9.60 -5.29
N ASP A 61 9.05 -9.63 -5.20
CA ASP A 61 9.80 -10.87 -5.43
C ASP A 61 9.43 -11.94 -4.38
N GLY A 62 9.31 -11.53 -3.12
CA GLY A 62 8.86 -12.41 -2.05
C GLY A 62 7.39 -12.81 -2.18
N VAL A 63 6.54 -11.90 -2.62
CA VAL A 63 5.12 -12.21 -2.88
C VAL A 63 5.00 -13.24 -4.01
N MET A 64 5.74 -13.08 -5.10
CA MET A 64 5.74 -14.03 -6.21
C MET A 64 6.23 -15.41 -5.76
N THR A 65 7.33 -15.47 -5.02
CA THR A 65 7.85 -16.74 -4.46
C THR A 65 6.81 -17.42 -3.58
N CYS A 66 6.18 -16.68 -2.68
CA CYS A 66 5.15 -17.20 -1.80
C CYS A 66 3.95 -17.75 -2.58
N LEU A 67 3.45 -17.04 -3.58
CA LEU A 67 2.31 -17.48 -4.39
C LEU A 67 2.66 -18.73 -5.23
N GLU A 68 3.84 -18.77 -5.86
CA GLU A 68 4.31 -19.93 -6.62
C GLU A 68 4.40 -21.18 -5.76
N GLU A 69 4.98 -21.10 -4.57
CA GLU A 69 5.09 -22.21 -3.61
C GLU A 69 3.73 -22.76 -3.17
N HIS A 70 2.68 -21.92 -3.23
CA HIS A 70 1.31 -22.32 -2.93
C HIS A 70 0.47 -22.66 -4.18
N GLY A 71 1.12 -22.85 -5.33
CA GLY A 71 0.47 -23.26 -6.55
C GLY A 71 -0.39 -22.18 -7.24
N ILE A 72 -0.10 -20.90 -6.96
CA ILE A 72 -0.86 -19.74 -7.46
C ILE A 72 -0.03 -19.00 -8.50
N GLY A 73 -0.57 -18.82 -9.70
CA GLY A 73 0.09 -18.10 -10.79
C GLY A 73 -0.45 -18.48 -12.16
N TYR A 74 -0.04 -17.74 -13.18
CA TYR A 74 -0.31 -18.03 -14.56
C TYR A 74 0.49 -19.27 -15.00
N ASN A 75 -0.19 -20.29 -15.54
CA ASN A 75 0.46 -21.50 -16.01
C ASN A 75 1.06 -21.31 -17.40
N THR A 76 2.38 -21.28 -17.48
CA THR A 76 3.13 -21.15 -18.74
C THR A 76 3.36 -22.49 -19.45
N GLY A 77 2.94 -23.62 -18.85
CA GLY A 77 3.25 -24.97 -19.30
C GLY A 77 4.60 -25.51 -18.80
N VAL A 78 5.45 -24.68 -18.25
CA VAL A 78 6.75 -25.07 -17.65
C VAL A 78 6.85 -24.67 -16.18
N SER A 79 6.16 -23.60 -15.76
CA SER A 79 6.15 -23.10 -14.40
C SER A 79 4.91 -22.23 -14.17
N LEU A 80 4.56 -22.02 -12.93
CA LEU A 80 3.58 -21.00 -12.53
C LEU A 80 4.29 -19.65 -12.39
N VAL A 81 3.70 -18.61 -12.98
CA VAL A 81 4.21 -17.24 -12.85
C VAL A 81 3.12 -16.38 -12.20
N PRO A 82 3.24 -16.04 -10.92
CA PRO A 82 2.28 -15.15 -10.27
C PRO A 82 2.29 -13.76 -10.91
N LEU A 83 1.11 -13.27 -11.27
CA LEU A 83 0.94 -11.93 -11.84
C LEU A 83 0.68 -10.95 -10.70
N VAL A 84 1.69 -10.16 -10.37
CA VAL A 84 1.71 -9.28 -9.19
C VAL A 84 2.04 -7.86 -9.60
N CYS A 85 1.09 -6.95 -9.46
CA CYS A 85 1.30 -5.52 -9.64
C CYS A 85 1.68 -4.87 -8.32
N GLN A 86 2.57 -3.86 -8.37
CA GLN A 86 2.99 -3.15 -7.16
C GLN A 86 3.07 -1.65 -7.38
N SER A 87 2.77 -0.90 -6.31
CA SER A 87 3.13 0.52 -6.18
C SER A 87 3.74 0.82 -4.80
N CYS A 88 4.64 1.82 -4.76
CA CYS A 88 5.34 2.20 -3.54
C CYS A 88 5.10 3.66 -3.20
N ILE A 89 5.02 3.96 -1.89
CA ILE A 89 5.09 5.31 -1.39
C ILE A 89 6.53 5.70 -1.05
N PHE A 90 6.84 6.99 -1.13
CA PHE A 90 8.10 7.55 -0.61
C PHE A 90 7.95 7.83 0.89
N ASP A 91 8.50 6.95 1.73
CA ASP A 91 8.50 7.07 3.19
C ASP A 91 9.92 7.09 3.80
N LEU A 92 10.96 7.24 2.97
CA LEU A 92 12.37 7.21 3.39
C LEU A 92 12.74 8.31 4.39
N GLY A 93 11.93 9.36 4.48
CA GLY A 93 12.10 10.43 5.46
C GLY A 93 11.50 10.12 6.84
N TYR A 94 10.74 9.01 6.96
CA TYR A 94 10.09 8.57 8.19
C TYR A 94 10.78 7.32 8.74
N GLY A 95 11.26 7.37 9.97
CA GLY A 95 12.00 6.25 10.56
C GLY A 95 13.42 6.09 9.95
N SER A 96 13.76 4.91 9.48
CA SER A 96 15.08 4.61 8.92
C SER A 96 15.06 4.51 7.39
N SER A 97 15.79 5.40 6.71
CA SER A 97 15.98 5.31 5.25
C SER A 97 16.82 4.09 4.80
N LYS A 98 17.42 3.36 5.73
CA LYS A 98 18.26 2.18 5.44
C LYS A 98 17.50 0.87 5.56
N VAL A 99 16.39 0.85 6.27
CA VAL A 99 15.50 -0.31 6.36
C VAL A 99 14.33 -0.09 5.40
N ARG A 100 14.19 -0.99 4.44
CA ARG A 100 13.23 -0.87 3.33
C ARG A 100 12.54 -2.20 3.14
N PRO A 101 11.30 -2.20 2.63
CA PRO A 101 10.65 -3.44 2.24
C PRO A 101 11.51 -4.24 1.27
N ASP A 102 11.69 -5.51 1.56
CA ASP A 102 12.44 -6.48 0.78
C ASP A 102 11.61 -7.73 0.49
N SER A 103 12.21 -8.73 -0.16
CA SER A 103 11.54 -9.98 -0.50
C SER A 103 11.06 -10.75 0.75
N THR A 104 11.80 -10.70 1.86
CA THR A 104 11.39 -11.36 3.11
C THR A 104 10.11 -10.74 3.66
N MET A 105 10.04 -9.40 3.72
CA MET A 105 8.84 -8.70 4.16
C MET A 105 7.65 -8.95 3.23
N GLY A 106 7.89 -9.01 1.91
CA GLY A 106 6.88 -9.35 0.92
C GLY A 106 6.33 -10.76 1.10
N TYR A 107 7.21 -11.73 1.29
CA TYR A 107 6.84 -13.12 1.55
C TYR A 107 5.98 -13.26 2.81
N GLU A 108 6.42 -12.68 3.93
CA GLU A 108 5.68 -12.70 5.21
C GLU A 108 4.30 -12.05 5.08
N ALA A 109 4.21 -10.91 4.39
CA ALA A 109 2.93 -10.24 4.15
C ALA A 109 1.99 -11.09 3.28
N CYS A 110 2.53 -11.81 2.28
CA CYS A 110 1.79 -12.73 1.43
C CYS A 110 1.25 -13.93 2.22
N ILE A 111 2.08 -14.57 3.04
CA ILE A 111 1.64 -15.67 3.94
C ILE A 111 0.46 -15.22 4.81
N GLN A 112 0.52 -14.02 5.39
CA GLN A 112 -0.58 -13.49 6.20
C GLN A 112 -1.87 -13.29 5.37
N ALA A 113 -1.74 -12.85 4.11
CA ALA A 113 -2.89 -12.72 3.22
C ALA A 113 -3.50 -14.09 2.86
N LEU A 114 -2.67 -15.09 2.56
CA LEU A 114 -3.09 -16.46 2.26
C LEU A 114 -3.72 -17.15 3.47
N MET A 115 -3.20 -16.92 4.68
CA MET A 115 -3.81 -17.40 5.93
C MET A 115 -5.22 -16.83 6.12
N LYS A 116 -5.39 -15.51 5.91
CA LYS A 116 -6.71 -14.86 6.00
C LYS A 116 -7.70 -15.36 4.93
N ALA A 117 -7.19 -15.73 3.77
CA ALA A 117 -8.00 -16.34 2.70
C ALA A 117 -8.29 -17.83 2.92
N GLY A 118 -7.74 -18.46 3.96
CA GLY A 118 -7.89 -19.89 4.24
C GLY A 118 -7.14 -20.81 3.30
N VAL A 119 -6.17 -20.30 2.55
CA VAL A 119 -5.28 -21.08 1.65
C VAL A 119 -4.20 -21.79 2.45
N VAL A 120 -3.67 -21.13 3.48
CA VAL A 120 -2.66 -21.67 4.38
C VAL A 120 -3.28 -21.86 5.77
N ASN A 121 -3.10 -23.05 6.34
CA ASN A 121 -3.57 -23.32 7.69
C ASN A 121 -2.71 -22.56 8.72
N THR A 122 -3.38 -21.94 9.69
CA THR A 122 -2.70 -21.35 10.84
C THR A 122 -2.37 -22.45 11.85
N ASP A 123 -1.10 -22.74 12.09
CA ASP A 123 -0.71 -23.43 13.31
C ASP A 123 -1.10 -22.55 14.49
N ALA A 124 -1.63 -23.19 15.55
CA ALA A 124 -2.21 -22.50 16.72
C ALA A 124 -1.27 -21.51 17.45
N SER A 125 0.01 -21.48 17.11
CA SER A 125 1.02 -20.57 17.68
C SER A 125 1.09 -19.18 17.02
N THR A 126 0.52 -19.02 15.81
CA THR A 126 0.54 -17.75 15.04
C THR A 126 -0.84 -17.04 15.02
N ALA A 127 -1.85 -17.64 15.62
CA ALA A 127 -3.24 -17.17 15.63
C ALA A 127 -3.51 -15.95 16.56
N ALA A 128 -2.50 -15.34 17.14
CA ALA A 128 -2.67 -14.16 17.96
C ALA A 128 -3.00 -12.95 17.04
N ASN A 129 -4.29 -12.59 16.97
CA ASN A 129 -4.94 -11.41 16.39
C ASN A 129 -5.71 -11.58 15.06
N SER A 130 -6.23 -12.78 14.74
CA SER A 130 -6.96 -12.97 13.47
C SER A 130 -8.50 -12.85 13.56
N ASP A 131 -9.07 -12.50 14.70
CA ASP A 131 -10.54 -12.49 14.92
C ASP A 131 -11.18 -11.10 14.92
N SER A 132 -10.61 -10.12 14.21
CA SER A 132 -11.34 -8.87 13.97
C SER A 132 -11.95 -8.92 12.57
N SER A 133 -13.27 -8.87 12.48
CA SER A 133 -14.04 -8.63 11.24
C SER A 133 -13.75 -7.25 10.62
N GLU A 134 -13.08 -6.39 11.36
CA GLU A 134 -12.68 -5.05 10.93
C GLU A 134 -11.46 -5.09 10.01
N PRO A 135 -11.47 -4.33 8.92
CA PRO A 135 -10.32 -4.23 8.04
C PRO A 135 -9.13 -3.62 8.78
N ILE A 136 -7.95 -4.18 8.53
CA ILE A 136 -6.70 -3.69 9.11
C ILE A 136 -6.36 -2.34 8.47
N GLN A 137 -6.40 -1.25 9.25
CA GLN A 137 -6.11 0.12 8.77
C GLN A 137 -5.29 0.93 9.78
N GLY A 138 -4.83 2.11 9.37
CA GLY A 138 -3.99 3.00 10.17
C GLY A 138 -2.49 2.82 9.88
N CYS A 139 -1.65 2.92 10.91
CA CYS A 139 -0.19 2.84 10.81
C CYS A 139 0.30 1.38 10.69
N ILE A 140 -0.15 0.67 9.66
CA ILE A 140 0.13 -0.75 9.43
C ILE A 140 0.48 -1.00 7.96
N GLY A 141 1.25 -2.07 7.70
CA GLY A 141 1.64 -2.42 6.35
C GLY A 141 2.29 -1.24 5.63
N ALA A 142 1.90 -0.97 4.39
CA ALA A 142 2.37 0.17 3.60
C ALA A 142 2.04 1.54 4.25
N GLY A 143 1.02 1.61 5.13
CA GLY A 143 0.67 2.82 5.86
C GLY A 143 1.62 3.14 7.02
N THR A 144 2.56 2.25 7.36
CA THR A 144 3.47 2.42 8.51
C THR A 144 4.32 3.69 8.39
N GLY A 145 4.84 4.00 7.21
CA GLY A 145 5.68 5.18 6.97
C GLY A 145 4.93 6.37 6.33
N ALA A 146 3.64 6.22 6.04
CA ALA A 146 2.86 7.24 5.35
C ALA A 146 2.70 8.52 6.19
N THR A 147 2.87 9.68 5.56
CA THR A 147 2.77 11.01 6.17
C THR A 147 2.15 12.00 5.19
N VAL A 148 1.60 13.09 5.72
CA VAL A 148 1.00 14.19 4.95
C VAL A 148 1.54 15.54 5.40
N GLY A 149 1.33 16.61 4.61
CA GLY A 149 1.77 17.95 4.98
C GLY A 149 3.29 18.12 4.99
N LYS A 150 4.00 17.57 4.00
CA LYS A 150 5.48 17.46 3.99
C LYS A 150 6.21 18.64 3.33
N ILE A 151 5.50 19.64 2.84
CA ILE A 151 6.10 20.71 2.05
C ILE A 151 7.23 21.45 2.79
N MET A 152 7.11 21.58 4.11
CA MET A 152 8.12 22.20 4.99
C MET A 152 9.05 21.15 5.66
N GLY A 153 9.04 19.91 5.16
CA GLY A 153 9.85 18.81 5.69
C GLY A 153 9.17 17.98 6.78
N MET A 154 9.83 16.89 7.15
CA MET A 154 9.26 15.85 8.01
C MET A 154 8.97 16.29 9.44
N LYS A 155 9.65 17.33 9.94
CA LYS A 155 9.44 17.82 11.31
C LYS A 155 8.05 18.42 11.51
N GLN A 156 7.47 18.99 10.45
CA GLN A 156 6.15 19.61 10.46
C GLN A 156 5.07 18.72 9.83
N ALA A 157 5.47 17.61 9.24
CA ALA A 157 4.56 16.62 8.66
C ALA A 157 3.72 15.92 9.74
N GLU A 158 2.57 15.41 9.33
CA GLU A 158 1.69 14.63 10.19
C GLU A 158 1.61 13.17 9.75
N LYS A 159 1.44 12.27 10.71
CA LYS A 159 1.30 10.84 10.46
C LYS A 159 -0.06 10.56 9.81
N SER A 160 -0.04 9.72 8.79
CA SER A 160 -1.22 9.17 8.13
C SER A 160 -1.15 7.64 8.11
N GLY A 161 -1.77 6.97 7.16
CA GLY A 161 -1.80 5.52 7.16
C GLY A 161 -2.46 4.89 5.95
N LEU A 162 -2.80 3.61 6.12
CA LEU A 162 -3.63 2.81 5.24
C LEU A 162 -5.09 3.00 5.65
N GLY A 163 -5.96 3.32 4.72
CA GLY A 163 -7.42 3.38 4.89
C GLY A 163 -8.12 2.37 4.01
N ILE A 164 -9.20 1.79 4.50
CA ILE A 164 -10.07 0.88 3.76
C ILE A 164 -11.52 1.32 3.99
N TYR A 165 -12.25 1.50 2.90
CA TYR A 165 -13.67 1.83 2.96
C TYR A 165 -14.44 1.06 1.90
N SER A 166 -15.57 0.47 2.28
CA SER A 166 -16.42 -0.32 1.41
C SER A 166 -17.85 0.21 1.38
N VAL A 167 -18.43 0.25 0.19
CA VAL A 167 -19.84 0.57 -0.04
C VAL A 167 -20.51 -0.61 -0.73
N LYS A 168 -21.68 -0.98 -0.26
CA LYS A 168 -22.50 -2.05 -0.85
C LYS A 168 -23.82 -1.48 -1.36
N THR A 169 -24.14 -1.76 -2.61
CA THR A 169 -25.41 -1.41 -3.24
C THR A 169 -25.99 -2.63 -3.96
N GLY A 170 -27.05 -3.20 -3.40
CA GLY A 170 -27.60 -4.47 -3.88
C GLY A 170 -26.57 -5.60 -3.80
N THR A 171 -26.25 -6.22 -4.94
CA THR A 171 -25.26 -7.29 -5.06
C THR A 171 -23.85 -6.77 -5.33
N PHE A 172 -23.70 -5.48 -5.63
CA PHE A 172 -22.43 -4.84 -5.96
C PHE A 172 -21.75 -4.32 -4.68
N THR A 173 -20.45 -4.62 -4.54
CA THR A 173 -19.59 -4.07 -3.48
C THR A 173 -18.40 -3.38 -4.13
N MET A 174 -18.13 -2.14 -3.72
CA MET A 174 -16.95 -1.38 -4.11
C MET A 174 -16.12 -1.11 -2.87
N THR A 175 -14.81 -1.40 -2.93
CA THR A 175 -13.86 -1.16 -1.84
C THR A 175 -12.73 -0.28 -2.32
N ALA A 176 -12.46 0.80 -1.59
CA ALA A 176 -11.27 1.63 -1.76
C ALA A 176 -10.23 1.23 -0.70
N ILE A 177 -8.99 1.00 -1.15
CA ILE A 177 -7.83 0.74 -0.29
C ILE A 177 -6.78 1.80 -0.63
N VAL A 178 -6.44 2.66 0.31
CA VAL A 178 -5.62 3.84 0.05
C VAL A 178 -4.50 3.98 1.07
N VAL A 179 -3.27 4.13 0.59
CA VAL A 179 -2.14 4.57 1.43
C VAL A 179 -1.98 6.07 1.24
N VAL A 180 -2.30 6.84 2.28
CA VAL A 180 -2.34 8.30 2.21
C VAL A 180 -0.95 8.86 2.50
N ASN A 181 -0.22 9.27 1.45
CA ASN A 181 1.14 9.80 1.54
C ASN A 181 1.32 11.13 0.80
N ALA A 182 0.35 12.02 0.92
CA ALA A 182 0.32 13.30 0.22
C ALA A 182 1.45 14.25 0.64
N LEU A 183 1.96 15.05 -0.31
CA LEU A 183 2.83 16.19 0.00
C LEU A 183 2.04 17.30 0.71
N GLY A 184 0.79 17.50 0.29
CA GLY A 184 -0.15 18.50 0.79
C GLY A 184 -0.99 18.03 1.98
N ASP A 185 -2.06 18.75 2.20
CA ASP A 185 -3.03 18.58 3.28
C ASP A 185 -4.16 17.61 2.90
N ILE A 186 -4.83 17.07 3.89
CA ILE A 186 -6.04 16.27 3.76
C ILE A 186 -7.20 17.05 4.40
N SER A 187 -8.23 17.27 3.63
CA SER A 187 -9.45 17.96 4.08
C SER A 187 -10.66 17.07 3.91
N ASP A 188 -11.62 17.25 4.77
CA ASP A 188 -12.97 16.71 4.60
C ASP A 188 -13.62 17.33 3.36
N TYR A 189 -14.08 16.50 2.45
CA TYR A 189 -14.57 16.95 1.14
C TYR A 189 -15.92 17.68 1.21
N GLU A 190 -16.72 17.42 2.25
CA GLU A 190 -18.03 18.06 2.43
C GLU A 190 -17.91 19.44 3.11
N THR A 191 -17.03 19.52 4.12
CA THR A 191 -16.93 20.71 4.97
C THR A 191 -15.73 21.59 4.66
N GLY A 192 -14.75 21.07 3.91
CA GLY A 192 -13.44 21.71 3.69
C GLY A 192 -12.54 21.75 4.93
N LYS A 193 -12.99 21.19 6.05
CA LYS A 193 -12.21 21.19 7.29
C LYS A 193 -10.95 20.33 7.13
N LYS A 194 -9.79 20.90 7.49
CA LYS A 194 -8.53 20.16 7.49
C LYS A 194 -8.56 19.04 8.55
N LEU A 195 -8.32 17.81 8.09
CA LEU A 195 -8.28 16.60 8.91
C LEU A 195 -6.85 16.24 9.33
N ALA A 196 -5.89 16.44 8.41
CA ALA A 196 -4.47 16.19 8.64
C ALA A 196 -3.64 17.04 7.66
N GLY A 197 -2.40 17.36 8.01
CA GLY A 197 -1.56 18.12 7.10
C GLY A 197 -0.38 18.81 7.77
N LEU A 198 0.03 19.91 7.16
CA LEU A 198 1.17 20.70 7.61
C LEU A 198 0.87 21.35 8.97
N LYS A 199 1.80 21.16 9.90
CA LYS A 199 1.79 21.87 11.21
C LYS A 199 2.74 23.06 11.17
N ASN A 200 2.46 24.06 12.01
CA ASN A 200 3.43 25.13 12.31
C ASN A 200 4.68 24.56 13.02
N ALA A 201 5.71 25.38 13.21
CA ALA A 201 6.98 24.94 13.79
C ALA A 201 6.82 24.29 15.18
N ASP A 202 5.91 24.80 15.99
CA ASP A 202 5.61 24.29 17.34
C ASP A 202 4.61 23.13 17.35
N ARG A 203 4.09 22.74 16.19
CA ARG A 203 3.12 21.65 15.99
C ARG A 203 1.78 21.84 16.72
N THR A 204 1.44 23.07 17.08
CA THR A 204 0.21 23.42 17.81
C THR A 204 -0.99 23.63 16.88
N GLU A 205 -0.73 24.09 15.64
CA GLU A 205 -1.79 24.48 14.70
C GLU A 205 -1.50 23.95 13.31
N TYR A 206 -2.55 23.78 12.51
CA TYR A 206 -2.44 23.55 11.09
C TYR A 206 -2.15 24.84 10.34
N VAL A 207 -1.23 24.78 9.39
CA VAL A 207 -1.00 25.81 8.38
C VAL A 207 -1.28 25.27 6.99
N SER A 208 -1.48 26.13 6.02
CA SER A 208 -1.80 25.72 4.65
C SER A 208 -0.54 25.30 3.90
N CYS A 209 -0.54 24.07 3.35
CA CYS A 209 0.52 23.63 2.43
C CYS A 209 0.57 24.49 1.17
N GLU A 210 -0.57 24.95 0.68
CA GLU A 210 -0.67 25.80 -0.51
C GLU A 210 -0.03 27.17 -0.26
N GLU A 211 -0.37 27.83 0.86
CA GLU A 211 0.26 29.11 1.22
C GLU A 211 1.75 28.97 1.47
N ALA A 212 2.18 27.88 2.12
CA ALA A 212 3.60 27.60 2.31
C ALA A 212 4.33 27.41 0.97
N LEU A 213 3.70 26.77 -0.02
CA LEU A 213 4.29 26.61 -1.36
C LEU A 213 4.51 27.94 -2.06
N TYR A 214 3.55 28.88 -1.96
CA TYR A 214 3.68 30.20 -2.56
C TYR A 214 4.84 31.04 -1.99
N GLN A 215 5.30 30.72 -0.79
CA GLN A 215 6.46 31.41 -0.20
C GLN A 215 7.80 30.98 -0.84
N PHE A 216 7.82 29.87 -1.60
CA PHE A 216 9.01 29.38 -2.31
C PHE A 216 9.04 29.78 -3.78
N MET A 217 7.96 30.36 -4.29
CA MET A 217 7.85 30.84 -5.67
C MET A 217 8.22 32.31 -5.78
#